data_7495f4edb39c4f3f6d5eb4feb329aa61
#
_entry.id   7495f4edb39c4f3f6d5eb4feb329aa61
#
_cell.length_a   1.000
_cell.length_b   1.000
_cell.length_c   1.000
_cell.angle_alpha   90.00
_cell.angle_beta   90.00
_cell.angle_gamma   90.00
#
_symmetry.space_group_name_H-M   'P 1'
#
loop_
_entity.id
_entity.type
_entity.pdbx_description
1 polymer ?
#
loop_
_entity_poly.entity_id
_entity_poly.type
_entity_poly.pdbx_seq_one_letter_code
_entity_poly.pdbx_strand_id
1 'polypeptide(L)'
;MKCVKHPGNQIISVSVTCDSTLVCEDCMTDEQHKSHVFEKPKTIANNIKTKLQKQEETVSVLMSCLEVDLDEAQKLKSQQEHNQNKIIKRINNSREEIIETVAKMAVKFISQSETQFQRNYVKLQNVSDDISAKLENMRRHREEVKYLIDSKDDLCVIERSQKLKDIDEQTTPLPELETIEFTTGKINTCQLELMIRGTEKEPSLQGAQAPRFMSLSTSKGYDFVGNLLRPRKELLLERTFKQSESKSITYICFAFDGQAWIKCHKSKKISLTDKHGHVKKTLDFDVLILGMTVVNDQTLLICGEGDRDIKQVTLSSGEITSLFSTGKLMPRDICTAPNGDLYVTLRDEIGFITTRKSERVLARYCPRGREKDRALYDRRGNALFVCPGKVRISNTGGVIGVTNFTAKDVNHLVLLNADLTLKSRYLGHGKIIHGEDTFDATSYKNGWRFIIDDFIFDSSENIIICEAYTKSVQLLSIDFVTMQTLLPKQESEPRSISMTGDEMWLGFLNGTVKVYKFRNADEQPTSSDTHL
;
A
#
# COMPACT_ATOMS: atom_id res chain seq x y z
N MET A 1 78.12 10.96 4.99
CA MET A 1 77.46 9.69 4.59
C MET A 1 78.33 9.07 3.49
N LYS A 2 78.57 7.75 3.51
CA LYS A 2 79.39 7.05 2.49
C LYS A 2 78.49 6.54 1.36
N CYS A 3 79.02 6.51 0.16
CA CYS A 3 78.29 6.01 -1.01
C CYS A 3 78.06 4.49 -0.89
N VAL A 4 76.83 4.04 -1.23
CA VAL A 4 76.50 2.61 -1.18
C VAL A 4 77.20 1.80 -2.25
N LYS A 5 77.42 2.37 -3.45
CA LYS A 5 78.15 1.72 -4.57
C LYS A 5 79.67 1.80 -4.44
N HIS A 6 80.20 2.89 -3.82
CA HIS A 6 81.65 3.15 -3.64
C HIS A 6 81.96 3.41 -2.16
N PRO A 7 82.06 2.36 -1.33
CA PRO A 7 82.12 2.49 0.15
C PRO A 7 83.30 3.33 0.70
N GLY A 8 84.30 3.57 -0.12
CA GLY A 8 85.42 4.46 0.21
C GLY A 8 85.13 5.96 0.07
N ASN A 9 84.11 6.33 -0.70
CA ASN A 9 83.84 7.70 -1.09
C ASN A 9 82.69 8.34 -0.33
N GLN A 10 82.86 9.63 -0.04
CA GLN A 10 81.73 10.41 0.57
C GLN A 10 80.71 10.84 -0.47
N ILE A 11 79.44 10.94 -0.07
CA ILE A 11 78.40 11.51 -0.89
C ILE A 11 78.59 13.02 -0.98
N ILE A 12 78.68 13.53 -2.20
CA ILE A 12 78.95 14.97 -2.48
C ILE A 12 77.79 15.65 -3.22
N SER A 13 76.96 14.86 -3.90
CA SER A 13 75.86 15.42 -4.72
C SER A 13 74.62 14.53 -4.73
N VAL A 14 73.53 15.03 -5.30
CA VAL A 14 72.29 14.33 -5.53
C VAL A 14 71.96 14.38 -7.01
N SER A 15 71.70 13.26 -7.63
CA SER A 15 71.20 13.22 -9.01
C SER A 15 69.75 13.53 -9.04
N VAL A 16 69.31 14.66 -9.60
CA VAL A 16 67.89 15.06 -9.74
C VAL A 16 67.22 14.22 -10.80
N THR A 17 67.91 13.73 -11.78
CA THR A 17 67.42 12.90 -12.88
C THR A 17 67.07 11.47 -12.44
N CYS A 18 67.66 10.97 -11.33
CA CYS A 18 67.40 9.65 -10.73
C CYS A 18 66.71 9.78 -9.38
N ASP A 19 65.52 10.34 -9.32
CA ASP A 19 64.66 10.44 -8.09
C ASP A 19 65.42 10.84 -6.81
N SER A 20 66.34 11.83 -6.96
CA SER A 20 67.17 12.35 -5.86
C SER A 20 68.13 11.34 -5.24
N THR A 21 68.70 10.47 -6.07
CA THR A 21 69.73 9.50 -5.64
C THR A 21 71.03 10.18 -5.18
N LEU A 22 71.50 9.80 -3.99
CA LEU A 22 72.71 10.30 -3.40
C LEU A 22 73.94 9.71 -4.11
N VAL A 23 74.84 10.56 -4.63
CA VAL A 23 75.95 10.15 -5.45
C VAL A 23 77.28 10.69 -4.92
N CYS A 24 78.40 9.92 -5.09
CA CYS A 24 79.78 10.35 -4.88
C CYS A 24 80.44 10.74 -6.21
N GLU A 25 81.64 11.18 -6.17
CA GLU A 25 82.40 11.61 -7.36
C GLU A 25 82.54 10.50 -8.42
N ASP A 26 82.80 9.26 -8.02
CA ASP A 26 82.91 8.11 -8.94
C ASP A 26 81.54 7.77 -9.57
N CYS A 27 80.43 7.90 -8.81
CA CYS A 27 79.12 7.75 -9.39
C CYS A 27 78.75 8.79 -10.45
N MET A 28 79.28 10.04 -10.31
CA MET A 28 79.00 11.11 -11.28
C MET A 28 79.71 10.89 -12.61
N THR A 29 80.87 10.16 -12.60
CA THR A 29 81.62 9.83 -13.77
C THR A 29 81.24 8.48 -14.40
N ASP A 30 80.44 7.68 -13.74
CA ASP A 30 79.96 6.40 -14.23
C ASP A 30 78.98 6.61 -15.43
N GLU A 31 79.06 5.71 -16.42
CA GLU A 31 78.21 5.77 -17.63
C GLU A 31 76.73 5.90 -17.33
N GLN A 32 76.22 5.35 -16.22
CA GLN A 32 74.83 5.43 -15.79
C GLN A 32 74.37 6.85 -15.39
N HIS A 33 75.32 7.73 -14.98
CA HIS A 33 75.01 9.08 -14.50
C HIS A 33 75.62 10.20 -15.31
N LYS A 34 76.34 9.90 -16.36
CA LYS A 34 77.15 10.84 -17.16
C LYS A 34 76.37 11.99 -17.81
N SER A 35 75.04 11.80 -18.01
CA SER A 35 74.10 12.80 -18.57
C SER A 35 73.16 13.39 -17.55
N HIS A 36 73.32 13.07 -16.27
CA HIS A 36 72.33 13.49 -15.23
C HIS A 36 72.68 14.89 -14.70
N VAL A 37 71.60 15.55 -14.20
CA VAL A 37 71.74 16.84 -13.53
C VAL A 37 72.01 16.59 -12.05
N PHE A 38 73.02 17.24 -11.49
CA PHE A 38 73.40 17.09 -10.10
C PHE A 38 73.24 18.39 -9.34
N GLU A 39 72.72 18.29 -8.13
CA GLU A 39 72.55 19.41 -7.20
C GLU A 39 73.20 19.10 -5.84
N LYS A 40 73.56 20.17 -5.10
CA LYS A 40 74.07 20.02 -3.74
C LYS A 40 73.00 19.40 -2.81
N PRO A 41 73.36 18.44 -1.96
CA PRO A 41 72.42 17.85 -1.02
C PRO A 41 71.66 18.86 -0.18
N LYS A 42 72.26 19.96 0.22
CA LYS A 42 71.66 21.06 0.99
C LYS A 42 70.50 21.75 0.23
N THR A 43 70.66 21.96 -1.08
CA THR A 43 69.67 22.60 -1.95
C THR A 43 68.42 21.70 -2.04
N ILE A 44 68.63 20.42 -2.35
CA ILE A 44 67.52 19.43 -2.43
C ILE A 44 66.85 19.26 -1.08
N ALA A 45 67.60 19.14 0.01
CA ALA A 45 66.99 19.03 1.36
C ALA A 45 66.16 20.26 1.74
N ASN A 46 66.61 21.48 1.36
CA ASN A 46 65.79 22.68 1.60
C ASN A 46 64.48 22.66 0.78
N ASN A 47 64.51 22.27 -0.48
CA ASN A 47 63.35 22.15 -1.34
C ASN A 47 62.34 21.10 -0.79
N ILE A 48 62.85 19.97 -0.30
CA ILE A 48 62.03 18.94 0.34
C ILE A 48 61.43 19.48 1.64
N LYS A 49 62.18 20.16 2.50
CA LYS A 49 61.68 20.78 3.72
C LYS A 49 60.55 21.76 3.44
N THR A 50 60.67 22.60 2.42
CA THR A 50 59.61 23.55 2.03
C THR A 50 58.35 22.85 1.55
N LYS A 51 58.50 21.72 0.80
CA LYS A 51 57.33 20.91 0.43
C LYS A 51 56.66 20.25 1.64
N LEU A 52 57.43 19.71 2.56
CA LEU A 52 56.93 19.10 3.79
C LEU A 52 56.22 20.12 4.68
N GLN A 53 56.73 21.35 4.80
CA GLN A 53 56.06 22.42 5.54
C GLN A 53 54.70 22.77 4.93
N LYS A 54 54.57 22.87 3.60
CA LYS A 54 53.28 23.09 2.94
C LYS A 54 52.33 21.93 3.14
N GLN A 55 52.82 20.69 3.18
CA GLN A 55 51.99 19.51 3.48
C GLN A 55 51.49 19.53 4.92
N GLU A 56 52.37 19.89 5.87
CA GLU A 56 51.99 20.00 7.28
C GLU A 56 50.92 21.08 7.51
N GLU A 57 51.08 22.26 6.88
CA GLU A 57 50.03 23.31 6.91
C GLU A 57 48.70 22.82 6.36
N THR A 58 48.74 22.09 5.21
CA THR A 58 47.53 21.53 4.61
C THR A 58 46.88 20.48 5.51
N VAL A 59 47.65 19.58 6.10
CA VAL A 59 47.14 18.57 7.04
C VAL A 59 46.54 19.22 8.29
N SER A 60 47.19 20.27 8.84
CA SER A 60 46.69 20.99 10.00
C SER A 60 45.30 21.63 9.73
N VAL A 61 45.14 22.25 8.55
CA VAL A 61 43.82 22.82 8.15
C VAL A 61 42.76 21.74 8.00
N LEU A 62 43.10 20.61 7.35
CA LEU A 62 42.18 19.49 7.18
C LEU A 62 41.77 18.85 8.53
N MET A 63 42.70 18.72 9.46
CA MET A 63 42.42 18.22 10.81
C MET A 63 41.40 19.14 11.51
N SER A 64 41.60 20.46 11.46
CA SER A 64 40.65 21.41 12.07
C SER A 64 39.27 21.33 11.44
N CYS A 65 39.16 21.14 10.12
CA CYS A 65 37.86 20.92 9.45
C CYS A 65 37.19 19.63 9.93
N LEU A 66 37.94 18.52 10.00
CA LEU A 66 37.41 17.24 10.44
C LEU A 66 36.96 17.25 11.92
N GLU A 67 37.64 18.02 12.77
CA GLU A 67 37.21 18.21 14.17
C GLU A 67 35.86 18.93 14.28
N VAL A 68 35.62 19.94 13.45
CA VAL A 68 34.33 20.63 13.37
C VAL A 68 33.26 19.71 12.87
N ASP A 69 33.51 18.96 11.78
CA ASP A 69 32.55 18.00 11.22
C ASP A 69 32.19 16.90 12.22
N LEU A 70 33.16 16.43 13.02
CA LEU A 70 32.94 15.43 14.06
C LEU A 70 32.02 15.95 15.19
N ASP A 71 32.26 17.20 15.64
CA ASP A 71 31.41 17.83 16.66
C ASP A 71 29.96 18.01 16.14
N GLU A 72 29.81 18.42 14.89
CA GLU A 72 28.48 18.56 14.26
C GLU A 72 27.77 17.21 14.12
N ALA A 73 28.47 16.16 13.71
CA ALA A 73 27.92 14.80 13.63
C ALA A 73 27.48 14.28 14.99
N GLN A 74 28.23 14.54 16.06
CA GLN A 74 27.86 14.18 17.43
C GLN A 74 26.62 14.92 17.91
N LYS A 75 26.46 16.19 17.59
CA LYS A 75 25.25 16.97 17.90
C LYS A 75 24.02 16.41 17.18
N LEU A 76 24.15 16.12 15.89
CA LEU A 76 23.07 15.52 15.10
C LEU A 76 22.66 14.15 15.65
N LYS A 77 23.61 13.32 16.06
CA LYS A 77 23.33 12.02 16.69
C LYS A 77 22.50 12.18 17.98
N SER A 78 22.92 13.08 18.88
CA SER A 78 22.20 13.35 20.12
C SER A 78 20.79 13.87 19.88
N GLN A 79 20.61 14.75 18.89
CA GLN A 79 19.31 15.25 18.49
C GLN A 79 18.40 14.15 17.94
N GLN A 80 18.97 13.23 17.14
CA GLN A 80 18.24 12.07 16.62
C GLN A 80 17.76 11.13 17.72
N GLU A 81 18.61 10.83 18.69
CA GLU A 81 18.25 10.00 19.88
C GLU A 81 17.13 10.67 20.69
N HIS A 82 17.20 11.96 20.90
CA HIS A 82 16.13 12.70 21.58
C HIS A 82 14.80 12.63 20.84
N ASN A 83 14.81 12.83 19.52
CA ASN A 83 13.62 12.74 18.67
C ASN A 83 13.01 11.33 18.69
N GLN A 84 13.85 10.30 18.62
CA GLN A 84 13.41 8.91 18.69
C GLN A 84 12.67 8.62 20.01
N ASN A 85 13.24 9.04 21.14
CA ASN A 85 12.61 8.85 22.45
C ASN A 85 11.27 9.58 22.56
N LYS A 86 11.16 10.79 21.98
CA LYS A 86 9.90 11.53 21.93
C LYS A 86 8.82 10.80 21.12
N ILE A 87 9.19 10.22 19.97
CA ILE A 87 8.28 9.44 19.13
C ILE A 87 7.82 8.18 19.87
N ILE A 88 8.73 7.42 20.48
CA ILE A 88 8.39 6.22 21.27
C ILE A 88 7.40 6.55 22.38
N LYS A 89 7.62 7.66 23.11
CA LYS A 89 6.71 8.09 24.17
C LYS A 89 5.30 8.39 23.62
N ARG A 90 5.21 9.07 22.47
CA ARG A 90 3.91 9.36 21.82
C ARG A 90 3.19 8.07 21.39
N ILE A 91 3.90 7.13 20.79
CA ILE A 91 3.34 5.83 20.39
C ILE A 91 2.76 5.10 21.60
N ASN A 92 3.49 5.06 22.71
CA ASN A 92 3.01 4.39 23.93
C ASN A 92 1.76 5.07 24.50
N ASN A 93 1.72 6.40 24.54
CA ASN A 93 0.54 7.13 25.01
C ASN A 93 -0.69 6.84 24.12
N SER A 94 -0.53 6.90 22.81
CA SER A 94 -1.62 6.57 21.87
C SER A 94 -2.11 5.13 22.02
N ARG A 95 -1.20 4.18 22.25
CA ARG A 95 -1.57 2.79 22.52
C ARG A 95 -2.43 2.67 23.76
N GLU A 96 -2.07 3.32 24.86
CA GLU A 96 -2.83 3.29 26.11
C GLU A 96 -4.22 3.91 25.93
N GLU A 97 -4.33 5.02 25.23
CA GLU A 97 -5.60 5.70 24.93
C GLU A 97 -6.54 4.82 24.09
N ILE A 98 -6.00 4.12 23.09
CA ILE A 98 -6.77 3.16 22.28
C ILE A 98 -7.28 2.01 23.14
N ILE A 99 -6.44 1.41 23.97
CA ILE A 99 -6.82 0.30 24.85
C ILE A 99 -7.94 0.73 25.80
N GLU A 100 -7.81 1.91 26.42
CA GLU A 100 -8.83 2.45 27.32
C GLU A 100 -10.16 2.70 26.59
N THR A 101 -10.10 3.25 25.38
CA THR A 101 -11.30 3.52 24.54
C THR A 101 -12.01 2.23 24.17
N VAL A 102 -11.28 1.20 23.72
CA VAL A 102 -11.85 -0.11 23.40
C VAL A 102 -12.46 -0.77 24.62
N ALA A 103 -11.80 -0.68 25.78
CA ALA A 103 -12.34 -1.21 27.04
C ALA A 103 -13.65 -0.53 27.43
N LYS A 104 -13.73 0.81 27.34
CA LYS A 104 -14.97 1.56 27.59
C LYS A 104 -16.12 1.16 26.64
N MET A 105 -15.80 0.96 25.36
CA MET A 105 -16.80 0.50 24.38
C MET A 105 -17.30 -0.91 24.72
N ALA A 106 -16.41 -1.84 25.07
CA ALA A 106 -16.78 -3.20 25.45
C ALA A 106 -17.72 -3.21 26.66
N VAL A 107 -17.39 -2.46 27.72
CA VAL A 107 -18.26 -2.32 28.91
C VAL A 107 -19.65 -1.79 28.54
N LYS A 108 -19.71 -0.78 27.66
CA LYS A 108 -20.99 -0.24 27.19
C LYS A 108 -21.85 -1.29 26.47
N PHE A 109 -21.26 -2.09 25.57
CA PHE A 109 -22.00 -3.13 24.86
C PHE A 109 -22.45 -4.26 25.80
N ILE A 110 -21.62 -4.68 26.75
CA ILE A 110 -22.00 -5.66 27.76
C ILE A 110 -23.20 -5.14 28.55
N SER A 111 -23.16 -3.92 29.09
CA SER A 111 -24.25 -3.32 29.85
C SER A 111 -25.56 -3.19 29.03
N GLN A 112 -25.46 -2.87 27.73
CA GLN A 112 -26.62 -2.85 26.84
C GLN A 112 -27.23 -4.25 26.67
N SER A 113 -26.39 -5.27 26.49
CA SER A 113 -26.83 -6.67 26.36
C SER A 113 -27.52 -7.16 27.65
N GLU A 114 -26.92 -6.88 28.81
CA GLU A 114 -27.48 -7.22 30.11
C GLU A 114 -28.87 -6.55 30.34
N THR A 115 -28.96 -5.27 30.02
CA THR A 115 -30.22 -4.52 30.13
C THR A 115 -31.32 -5.14 29.24
N GLN A 116 -30.96 -5.52 28.01
CA GLN A 116 -31.93 -6.15 27.10
C GLN A 116 -32.35 -7.54 27.58
N PHE A 117 -31.40 -8.33 28.08
CA PHE A 117 -31.69 -9.62 28.68
C PHE A 117 -32.66 -9.50 29.85
N GLN A 118 -32.43 -8.55 30.76
CA GLN A 118 -33.34 -8.31 31.90
C GLN A 118 -34.76 -7.90 31.45
N ARG A 119 -34.87 -7.06 30.43
CA ARG A 119 -36.17 -6.72 29.87
C ARG A 119 -36.94 -7.94 29.32
N ASN A 120 -36.23 -8.79 28.56
CA ASN A 120 -36.79 -10.01 28.02
C ASN A 120 -37.17 -11.01 29.14
N TYR A 121 -36.31 -11.13 30.16
CA TYR A 121 -36.55 -11.99 31.31
C TYR A 121 -37.84 -11.59 32.06
N VAL A 122 -38.03 -10.29 32.35
CA VAL A 122 -39.22 -9.78 32.99
C VAL A 122 -40.49 -10.05 32.15
N LYS A 123 -40.44 -9.87 30.83
CA LYS A 123 -41.56 -10.19 29.93
C LYS A 123 -41.90 -11.68 30.01
N LEU A 124 -40.94 -12.57 29.97
CA LEU A 124 -41.15 -14.02 30.08
C LEU A 124 -41.67 -14.42 31.46
N GLN A 125 -41.17 -13.82 32.54
CA GLN A 125 -41.63 -14.08 33.90
C GLN A 125 -43.11 -13.72 34.05
N ASN A 126 -43.52 -12.54 33.57
CA ASN A 126 -44.94 -12.10 33.63
C ASN A 126 -45.87 -13.06 32.88
N VAL A 127 -45.47 -13.52 31.68
CA VAL A 127 -46.24 -14.51 30.91
C VAL A 127 -46.27 -15.86 31.62
N SER A 128 -45.17 -16.30 32.21
CA SER A 128 -45.09 -17.54 32.99
C SER A 128 -46.04 -17.49 34.20
N ASP A 129 -46.08 -16.36 34.90
CA ASP A 129 -46.95 -16.15 36.06
C ASP A 129 -48.42 -16.14 35.65
N ASP A 130 -48.77 -15.48 34.51
CA ASP A 130 -50.15 -15.48 33.96
C ASP A 130 -50.60 -16.90 33.57
N ILE A 131 -49.76 -17.65 32.86
CA ILE A 131 -50.04 -19.04 32.47
C ILE A 131 -50.19 -19.92 33.73
N SER A 132 -49.36 -19.72 34.73
CA SER A 132 -49.45 -20.48 35.99
C SER A 132 -50.77 -20.21 36.74
N ALA A 133 -51.18 -18.95 36.79
CA ALA A 133 -52.48 -18.56 37.39
C ALA A 133 -53.67 -19.15 36.62
N LYS A 134 -53.63 -19.12 35.28
CA LYS A 134 -54.65 -19.75 34.43
C LYS A 134 -54.70 -21.26 34.63
N LEU A 135 -53.57 -21.92 34.70
CA LEU A 135 -53.49 -23.36 34.95
C LEU A 135 -54.07 -23.74 36.30
N GLU A 136 -53.79 -22.98 37.35
CA GLU A 136 -54.36 -23.22 38.68
C GLU A 136 -55.88 -22.99 38.73
N ASN A 137 -56.35 -21.98 38.01
CA ASN A 137 -57.84 -21.79 37.86
C ASN A 137 -58.46 -22.95 37.11
N MET A 138 -57.87 -23.44 36.03
CA MET A 138 -58.36 -24.59 35.29
C MET A 138 -58.36 -25.89 36.11
N ARG A 139 -57.34 -26.10 36.95
CA ARG A 139 -57.33 -27.25 37.88
C ARG A 139 -58.44 -27.20 38.86
N ARG A 140 -58.68 -26.05 39.51
CA ARG A 140 -59.81 -25.86 40.44
C ARG A 140 -61.15 -26.07 39.74
N HIS A 141 -61.37 -25.50 38.57
CA HIS A 141 -62.54 -25.68 37.76
C HIS A 141 -62.78 -27.16 37.40
N ARG A 142 -61.74 -27.87 36.98
CA ARG A 142 -61.76 -29.31 36.68
C ARG A 142 -62.15 -30.15 37.90
N GLU A 143 -61.62 -29.83 39.05
CA GLU A 143 -62.01 -30.54 40.31
C GLU A 143 -63.48 -30.30 40.68
N GLU A 144 -63.95 -29.07 40.50
CA GLU A 144 -65.34 -28.74 40.77
C GLU A 144 -66.32 -29.43 39.79
N VAL A 145 -66.01 -29.42 38.49
CA VAL A 145 -66.74 -30.16 37.46
C VAL A 145 -66.73 -31.66 37.78
N LYS A 146 -65.62 -32.24 38.14
CA LYS A 146 -65.54 -33.65 38.53
C LYS A 146 -66.35 -33.97 39.76
N TYR A 147 -66.34 -33.11 40.79
CA TYR A 147 -67.18 -33.25 41.97
C TYR A 147 -68.65 -33.23 41.60
N LEU A 148 -69.08 -32.34 40.70
CA LEU A 148 -70.50 -32.26 40.27
C LEU A 148 -70.94 -33.50 39.46
N ILE A 149 -70.02 -34.04 38.60
CA ILE A 149 -70.32 -35.26 37.84
C ILE A 149 -70.50 -36.47 38.77
N ASP A 150 -69.69 -36.57 39.83
CA ASP A 150 -69.68 -37.69 40.76
C ASP A 150 -70.77 -37.52 41.88
N SER A 151 -71.47 -36.36 41.99
CA SER A 151 -72.46 -36.05 43.02
C SER A 151 -73.76 -36.79 42.77
N LYS A 152 -74.34 -37.32 43.85
CA LYS A 152 -75.71 -37.94 43.88
C LYS A 152 -76.79 -36.96 44.28
N ASP A 153 -76.49 -35.73 44.56
CA ASP A 153 -77.43 -34.67 44.98
C ASP A 153 -77.75 -33.77 43.77
N ASP A 154 -78.87 -34.07 43.13
CA ASP A 154 -79.38 -33.38 41.93
C ASP A 154 -79.57 -31.87 42.15
N LEU A 155 -80.00 -31.44 43.33
CA LEU A 155 -80.22 -30.04 43.68
C LEU A 155 -78.88 -29.29 43.79
N CYS A 156 -77.89 -29.91 44.41
CA CYS A 156 -76.55 -29.39 44.50
C CYS A 156 -75.90 -29.24 43.09
N VAL A 157 -76.11 -30.23 42.21
CA VAL A 157 -75.64 -30.18 40.83
C VAL A 157 -76.26 -29.01 40.06
N ILE A 158 -77.55 -28.81 40.15
CA ILE A 158 -78.27 -27.72 39.45
C ILE A 158 -77.79 -26.35 39.98
N GLU A 159 -77.78 -26.15 41.30
CA GLU A 159 -77.40 -24.87 41.89
C GLU A 159 -75.95 -24.47 41.60
N ARG A 160 -75.00 -25.41 41.72
CA ARG A 160 -73.60 -25.11 41.49
C ARG A 160 -73.21 -25.04 40.02
N SER A 161 -73.84 -25.81 39.13
CA SER A 161 -73.58 -25.71 37.69
C SER A 161 -73.97 -24.33 37.12
N GLN A 162 -75.04 -23.68 37.70
CA GLN A 162 -75.38 -22.31 37.31
C GLN A 162 -74.32 -21.26 37.70
N LYS A 163 -73.52 -21.57 38.69
CA LYS A 163 -72.42 -20.70 39.17
C LYS A 163 -71.09 -20.96 38.49
N LEU A 164 -70.94 -22.08 37.73
CA LEU A 164 -69.76 -22.38 36.94
C LEU A 164 -69.63 -21.34 35.81
N LYS A 165 -68.52 -20.60 35.81
CA LYS A 165 -68.22 -19.68 34.74
C LYS A 165 -67.70 -20.47 33.54
N ASP A 166 -67.99 -19.99 32.33
CA ASP A 166 -67.42 -20.53 31.11
C ASP A 166 -65.86 -20.44 31.17
N ILE A 167 -65.21 -21.46 30.64
CA ILE A 167 -63.74 -21.49 30.57
C ILE A 167 -63.32 -20.50 29.49
N ASP A 168 -62.45 -19.58 29.86
CA ASP A 168 -61.75 -18.72 28.88
C ASP A 168 -60.80 -19.57 28.05
N GLU A 169 -61.17 -19.85 26.79
CA GLU A 169 -60.38 -20.62 25.85
C GLU A 169 -59.18 -19.83 25.23
N GLN A 170 -59.06 -18.54 25.58
CA GLN A 170 -57.98 -17.72 25.01
C GLN A 170 -56.61 -18.19 25.52
N THR A 171 -55.76 -18.56 24.58
CA THR A 171 -54.33 -18.86 24.85
C THR A 171 -53.56 -17.56 25.09
N THR A 172 -52.71 -17.54 26.11
CA THR A 172 -51.80 -16.41 26.34
C THR A 172 -50.72 -16.42 25.28
N PRO A 173 -50.63 -15.39 24.42
CA PRO A 173 -49.61 -15.36 23.40
C PRO A 173 -48.23 -15.19 24.03
N LEU A 174 -47.21 -15.89 23.47
CA LEU A 174 -45.82 -15.70 23.88
C LEU A 174 -45.35 -14.32 23.43
N PRO A 175 -44.56 -13.62 24.25
CA PRO A 175 -44.09 -12.30 23.91
C PRO A 175 -43.00 -12.38 22.82
N GLU A 176 -42.96 -11.40 21.92
CA GLU A 176 -41.85 -11.20 21.03
C GLU A 176 -40.64 -10.73 21.84
N LEU A 177 -39.51 -11.46 21.69
CA LEU A 177 -38.23 -11.15 22.35
C LEU A 177 -37.35 -10.42 21.38
N GLU A 178 -36.76 -9.32 21.84
CA GLU A 178 -35.75 -8.61 21.08
C GLU A 178 -34.42 -9.33 21.24
N THR A 179 -33.78 -9.68 20.11
CA THR A 179 -32.44 -10.30 20.08
C THR A 179 -31.39 -9.28 19.72
N ILE A 180 -30.29 -9.28 20.47
CA ILE A 180 -29.08 -8.55 20.10
C ILE A 180 -28.14 -9.57 19.44
N GLU A 181 -27.91 -9.43 18.14
CA GLU A 181 -26.88 -10.20 17.44
C GLU A 181 -25.53 -9.50 17.60
N PHE A 182 -24.59 -10.17 18.22
CA PHE A 182 -23.21 -9.73 18.29
C PHE A 182 -22.39 -10.47 17.24
N THR A 183 -22.02 -9.76 16.17
CA THR A 183 -21.05 -10.25 15.19
C THR A 183 -19.67 -9.69 15.50
N THR A 184 -18.69 -10.58 15.68
CA THR A 184 -17.29 -10.16 15.87
C THR A 184 -16.79 -9.47 14.63
N GLY A 185 -16.54 -8.16 14.71
CA GLY A 185 -15.86 -7.41 13.66
C GLY A 185 -14.38 -7.80 13.56
N LYS A 186 -13.82 -7.79 12.35
CA LYS A 186 -12.37 -7.90 12.18
C LYS A 186 -11.74 -6.55 12.56
N ILE A 187 -10.68 -6.60 13.38
CA ILE A 187 -9.89 -5.39 13.69
C ILE A 187 -9.21 -4.93 12.41
N ASN A 188 -9.52 -3.72 11.97
CA ASN A 188 -8.81 -3.09 10.84
C ASN A 188 -7.48 -2.54 11.35
N THR A 189 -6.40 -3.30 11.13
CA THR A 189 -5.04 -2.94 11.55
C THR A 189 -4.58 -1.61 10.97
N CYS A 190 -5.01 -1.24 9.75
CA CYS A 190 -4.67 0.05 9.14
C CYS A 190 -5.31 1.23 9.89
N GLN A 191 -6.57 1.09 10.37
CA GLN A 191 -7.19 2.11 11.20
C GLN A 191 -6.50 2.24 12.57
N LEU A 192 -6.09 1.13 13.17
CA LEU A 192 -5.29 1.14 14.39
C LEU A 192 -3.93 1.81 14.20
N GLU A 193 -3.25 1.55 13.10
CA GLU A 193 -1.99 2.23 12.75
C GLU A 193 -2.17 3.74 12.61
N LEU A 194 -3.22 4.19 11.94
CA LEU A 194 -3.55 5.62 11.82
C LEU A 194 -3.84 6.27 13.17
N MET A 195 -4.54 5.58 14.07
CA MET A 195 -4.81 6.05 15.42
C MET A 195 -3.51 6.18 16.25
N ILE A 196 -2.55 5.28 16.04
CA ILE A 196 -1.25 5.31 16.74
C ILE A 196 -0.32 6.38 16.14
N ARG A 197 -0.26 6.51 14.81
CA ARG A 197 0.64 7.45 14.13
C ARG A 197 0.20 8.91 14.25
N GLY A 198 -1.11 9.17 14.38
CA GLY A 198 -1.64 10.52 14.32
C GLY A 198 -1.40 11.17 12.95
N THR A 199 -1.96 12.34 12.73
CA THR A 199 -1.61 13.20 11.59
C THR A 199 -0.38 14.03 11.96
N GLU A 200 0.82 13.45 11.93
CA GLU A 200 2.04 14.24 12.09
C GLU A 200 2.24 15.11 10.85
N LYS A 201 2.11 16.42 11.04
CA LYS A 201 2.76 17.38 10.15
C LYS A 201 4.26 17.20 10.36
N GLU A 202 4.98 16.80 9.32
CA GLU A 202 6.45 16.81 9.34
C GLU A 202 6.93 18.22 9.74
N PRO A 203 7.89 18.33 10.66
CA PRO A 203 8.51 19.61 10.92
C PRO A 203 9.24 20.05 9.64
N SER A 204 8.80 21.16 9.04
CA SER A 204 9.51 21.78 7.95
C SER A 204 10.92 22.13 8.43
N LEU A 205 11.92 21.48 7.89
CA LEU A 205 13.33 21.85 8.02
C LEU A 205 13.55 23.17 7.27
N GLN A 206 13.12 24.27 7.86
CA GLN A 206 13.55 25.60 7.45
C GLN A 206 14.83 25.92 8.22
N GLY A 207 15.94 26.03 7.51
CA GLY A 207 17.11 26.77 7.98
C GLY A 207 18.42 26.01 8.21
N ALA A 208 18.69 24.89 7.55
CA ALA A 208 20.05 24.40 7.47
C ALA A 208 20.65 24.75 6.09
N GLN A 209 21.57 25.71 6.05
CA GLN A 209 22.40 25.94 4.88
C GLN A 209 23.20 24.65 4.62
N ALA A 210 23.10 24.12 3.40
CA ALA A 210 23.86 22.96 2.98
C ALA A 210 25.37 23.21 3.12
N PRO A 211 26.14 22.29 3.70
CA PRO A 211 27.58 22.39 3.73
C PRO A 211 28.13 22.41 2.30
N ARG A 212 29.01 23.36 2.00
CA ARG A 212 29.71 23.47 0.73
C ARG A 212 30.72 22.33 0.63
N PHE A 213 30.32 21.19 0.09
CA PHE A 213 31.25 20.17 -0.35
C PHE A 213 31.83 20.58 -1.71
N MET A 214 33.13 20.79 -1.74
CA MET A 214 33.91 20.83 -2.98
C MET A 214 33.80 19.49 -3.69
N SER A 215 33.34 19.50 -4.94
CA SER A 215 33.23 18.35 -5.82
C SER A 215 34.60 17.73 -6.09
N LEU A 216 34.89 16.60 -5.48
CA LEU A 216 35.87 15.67 -5.95
C LEU A 216 35.15 14.67 -6.86
N SER A 217 35.39 14.82 -8.17
CA SER A 217 34.93 13.89 -9.19
C SER A 217 35.66 12.56 -9.03
N THR A 218 35.06 11.57 -8.44
CA THR A 218 35.41 10.16 -8.63
C THR A 218 34.18 9.40 -9.08
N SER A 219 34.26 8.92 -10.29
CA SER A 219 33.31 8.05 -10.96
C SER A 219 33.13 6.73 -10.21
N LYS A 220 32.16 6.66 -9.32
CA LYS A 220 31.39 5.47 -8.91
C LYS A 220 30.22 5.99 -8.05
N GLY A 221 29.01 5.95 -8.64
CA GLY A 221 27.80 6.48 -8.03
C GLY A 221 27.46 5.79 -6.70
N TYR A 222 27.49 6.57 -5.66
CA TYR A 222 26.76 6.33 -4.44
C TYR A 222 25.86 7.55 -4.26
N ASP A 223 24.55 7.37 -4.46
CA ASP A 223 23.54 8.32 -4.03
C ASP A 223 23.48 8.28 -2.49
N PHE A 224 24.21 9.19 -1.85
CA PHE A 224 24.45 9.11 -0.39
C PHE A 224 23.67 10.11 0.46
N VAL A 225 22.58 10.70 0.02
CA VAL A 225 21.85 11.71 0.82
C VAL A 225 20.33 11.56 0.80
N GLY A 226 19.77 10.38 0.76
CA GLY A 226 18.29 10.21 0.84
C GLY A 226 17.78 8.92 1.49
N ASN A 227 18.67 7.97 1.77
CA ASN A 227 18.26 6.58 2.05
C ASN A 227 18.53 6.07 3.47
N LEU A 228 18.74 6.93 4.45
CA LEU A 228 19.25 6.49 5.77
C LEU A 228 18.19 5.94 6.75
N LEU A 229 16.88 5.89 6.45
CA LEU A 229 15.89 5.51 7.46
C LEU A 229 14.70 4.66 6.99
N ARG A 230 14.71 4.05 5.81
CA ARG A 230 13.70 3.03 5.48
C ARG A 230 14.39 1.74 5.07
N PRO A 231 14.07 0.59 5.69
CA PRO A 231 14.60 -0.68 5.27
C PRO A 231 14.29 -0.89 3.78
N ARG A 232 15.31 -1.23 3.00
CA ARG A 232 15.18 -1.51 1.57
C ARG A 232 14.24 -2.71 1.43
N LYS A 233 13.10 -2.55 0.77
CA LYS A 233 12.20 -3.66 0.50
C LYS A 233 12.78 -4.51 -0.63
N GLU A 234 12.89 -5.81 -0.40
CA GLU A 234 13.32 -6.77 -1.40
C GLU A 234 12.17 -7.72 -1.74
N LEU A 235 12.13 -8.15 -3.00
CA LEU A 235 11.15 -9.10 -3.49
C LEU A 235 11.82 -10.46 -3.74
N LEU A 236 11.35 -11.47 -3.04
CA LEU A 236 11.72 -12.85 -3.29
C LEU A 236 10.71 -13.48 -4.23
N LEU A 237 11.20 -14.05 -5.33
CA LEU A 237 10.38 -14.84 -6.24
C LEU A 237 10.08 -16.19 -5.59
N GLU A 238 8.82 -16.44 -5.25
CA GLU A 238 8.38 -17.72 -4.69
C GLU A 238 7.97 -18.71 -5.77
N ARG A 239 7.19 -18.22 -6.76
CA ARG A 239 6.62 -19.08 -7.80
C ARG A 239 6.52 -18.37 -9.14
N THR A 240 6.55 -19.20 -10.19
CA THR A 240 6.27 -18.76 -11.57
C THR A 240 5.39 -19.83 -12.22
N PHE A 241 4.29 -19.41 -12.84
CA PHE A 241 3.44 -20.32 -13.62
C PHE A 241 2.90 -19.64 -14.87
N LYS A 242 2.43 -20.43 -15.81
CA LYS A 242 1.85 -19.96 -17.06
C LYS A 242 0.33 -20.08 -17.00
N GLN A 243 -0.38 -18.96 -17.03
CA GLN A 243 -1.84 -18.95 -17.05
C GLN A 243 -2.41 -19.05 -18.47
N SER A 244 -1.66 -18.56 -19.47
CA SER A 244 -2.05 -18.61 -20.87
C SER A 244 -0.81 -18.71 -21.75
N GLU A 245 -0.89 -19.48 -22.84
CA GLU A 245 0.22 -19.64 -23.77
C GLU A 245 0.49 -18.39 -24.62
N SER A 246 -0.55 -17.61 -24.93
CA SER A 246 -0.45 -16.55 -25.91
C SER A 246 -1.16 -15.24 -25.55
N LYS A 247 -1.78 -15.16 -24.36
CA LYS A 247 -2.59 -14.01 -23.97
C LYS A 247 -2.01 -13.29 -22.76
N SER A 248 -1.83 -11.99 -22.88
CA SER A 248 -1.42 -11.11 -21.78
C SER A 248 -2.34 -11.22 -20.56
N ILE A 249 -1.78 -11.21 -19.37
CA ILE A 249 -2.53 -11.11 -18.11
C ILE A 249 -2.86 -9.64 -17.87
N THR A 250 -4.13 -9.28 -17.95
CA THR A 250 -4.57 -7.88 -17.85
C THR A 250 -5.16 -7.51 -16.51
N TYR A 251 -5.58 -8.51 -15.73
CA TYR A 251 -6.09 -8.32 -14.37
C TYR A 251 -5.69 -9.47 -13.47
N ILE A 252 -5.28 -9.12 -12.28
CA ILE A 252 -5.17 -10.00 -11.12
C ILE A 252 -5.90 -9.31 -9.98
N CYS A 253 -6.78 -10.01 -9.29
CA CYS A 253 -7.49 -9.49 -8.13
C CYS A 253 -7.52 -10.58 -7.06
N PHE A 254 -6.91 -10.33 -5.90
CA PHE A 254 -6.91 -11.29 -4.81
C PHE A 254 -8.32 -11.64 -4.37
N ALA A 255 -8.54 -12.92 -4.21
CA ALA A 255 -9.65 -13.51 -3.49
C ALA A 255 -9.21 -13.85 -2.06
N PHE A 256 -10.03 -14.57 -1.35
CA PHE A 256 -9.68 -15.08 -0.02
C PHE A 256 -8.83 -16.35 -0.14
N ASP A 257 -8.12 -16.73 0.91
CA ASP A 257 -7.35 -17.98 1.03
C ASP A 257 -6.15 -18.11 0.06
N GLY A 258 -5.45 -17.01 -0.22
CA GLY A 258 -4.23 -17.04 -1.04
C GLY A 258 -4.48 -17.40 -2.49
N GLN A 259 -5.69 -17.17 -3.01
CA GLN A 259 -6.09 -17.35 -4.38
C GLN A 259 -6.31 -15.99 -5.05
N ALA A 260 -6.25 -15.95 -6.38
CA ALA A 260 -6.52 -14.74 -7.14
C ALA A 260 -7.37 -15.03 -8.38
N TRP A 261 -8.27 -14.11 -8.69
CA TRP A 261 -8.96 -14.07 -9.97
C TRP A 261 -8.04 -13.48 -11.02
N ILE A 262 -7.83 -14.24 -12.09
CA ILE A 262 -6.96 -13.86 -13.19
C ILE A 262 -7.77 -13.72 -14.47
N LYS A 263 -7.53 -12.62 -15.19
CA LYS A 263 -8.13 -12.35 -16.49
C LYS A 263 -7.07 -12.17 -17.56
N CYS A 264 -7.21 -12.86 -18.67
CA CYS A 264 -6.38 -12.71 -19.86
C CYS A 264 -6.95 -11.67 -20.84
N HIS A 265 -6.08 -11.07 -21.64
CA HIS A 265 -6.46 -10.10 -22.69
C HIS A 265 -7.47 -10.71 -23.67
N LYS A 266 -8.50 -9.93 -24.03
CA LYS A 266 -9.59 -10.35 -24.93
C LYS A 266 -10.26 -11.67 -24.51
N SER A 267 -10.25 -11.99 -23.22
CA SER A 267 -10.95 -13.15 -22.68
C SER A 267 -12.29 -12.75 -22.11
N LYS A 268 -13.31 -13.54 -22.40
CA LYS A 268 -14.62 -13.50 -21.75
C LYS A 268 -14.67 -14.35 -20.48
N LYS A 269 -13.54 -14.95 -20.10
CA LYS A 269 -13.41 -15.82 -18.93
C LYS A 269 -12.47 -15.19 -17.91
N ILE A 270 -12.78 -15.45 -16.65
CA ILE A 270 -11.86 -15.21 -15.52
C ILE A 270 -11.66 -16.52 -14.79
N SER A 271 -10.47 -16.76 -14.26
CA SER A 271 -10.14 -17.99 -13.55
C SER A 271 -9.66 -17.69 -12.14
N LEU A 272 -10.23 -18.37 -11.16
CA LEU A 272 -9.72 -18.41 -9.80
C LEU A 272 -8.56 -19.41 -9.75
N THR A 273 -7.39 -18.93 -9.39
CA THR A 273 -6.14 -19.68 -9.47
C THR A 273 -5.42 -19.62 -8.14
N ASP A 274 -4.84 -20.73 -7.68
CA ASP A 274 -3.99 -20.76 -6.51
C ASP A 274 -2.55 -20.33 -6.85
N LYS A 275 -1.70 -20.13 -5.82
CA LYS A 275 -0.30 -19.72 -6.01
C LYS A 275 0.58 -20.71 -6.77
N HIS A 276 0.10 -21.93 -6.99
CA HIS A 276 0.78 -22.96 -7.78
C HIS A 276 0.35 -22.95 -9.26
N GLY A 277 -0.62 -22.11 -9.62
CA GLY A 277 -1.15 -22.02 -10.98
C GLY A 277 -2.30 -22.97 -11.27
N HIS A 278 -2.83 -23.69 -10.25
CA HIS A 278 -3.97 -24.58 -10.44
C HIS A 278 -5.26 -23.77 -10.48
N VAL A 279 -5.98 -23.87 -11.59
CA VAL A 279 -7.29 -23.27 -11.75
C VAL A 279 -8.32 -24.02 -10.90
N LYS A 280 -8.93 -23.34 -9.94
CA LYS A 280 -9.96 -23.88 -9.04
C LYS A 280 -11.37 -23.67 -9.58
N LYS A 281 -11.60 -22.55 -10.25
CA LYS A 281 -12.90 -22.17 -10.81
C LYS A 281 -12.71 -21.29 -12.03
N THR A 282 -13.61 -21.39 -13.00
CA THR A 282 -13.68 -20.48 -14.15
C THR A 282 -15.10 -19.94 -14.26
N LEU A 283 -15.22 -18.66 -14.52
CA LEU A 283 -16.49 -17.99 -14.80
C LEU A 283 -16.47 -17.47 -16.24
N ASP A 284 -17.54 -17.72 -16.96
CA ASP A 284 -17.75 -17.29 -18.35
C ASP A 284 -18.74 -16.14 -18.41
N PHE A 285 -18.49 -15.17 -19.31
CA PHE A 285 -19.31 -13.97 -19.49
C PHE A 285 -19.64 -13.78 -20.97
N ASP A 286 -20.77 -13.14 -21.25
CA ASP A 286 -21.19 -12.82 -22.61
C ASP A 286 -20.37 -11.68 -23.23
N VAL A 287 -19.76 -10.82 -22.39
CA VAL A 287 -18.98 -9.65 -22.78
C VAL A 287 -17.52 -9.77 -22.35
N LEU A 288 -16.63 -8.99 -22.96
CA LEU A 288 -15.25 -8.85 -22.50
C LEU A 288 -15.22 -8.07 -21.19
N ILE A 289 -14.58 -8.63 -20.16
CA ILE A 289 -14.41 -7.94 -18.89
C ILE A 289 -13.32 -6.88 -19.01
N LEU A 290 -13.62 -5.65 -18.63
CA LEU A 290 -12.68 -4.53 -18.65
C LEU A 290 -12.06 -4.25 -17.28
N GLY A 291 -12.86 -4.33 -16.23
CA GLY A 291 -12.46 -4.11 -14.85
C GLY A 291 -13.15 -5.08 -13.91
N MET A 292 -12.52 -5.37 -12.78
CA MET A 292 -13.10 -6.22 -11.75
C MET A 292 -12.52 -5.90 -10.35
N THR A 293 -13.33 -6.09 -9.32
CA THR A 293 -12.93 -5.97 -7.91
C THR A 293 -13.66 -6.98 -7.05
N VAL A 294 -12.96 -7.62 -6.13
CA VAL A 294 -13.55 -8.48 -5.10
C VAL A 294 -14.05 -7.60 -3.96
N VAL A 295 -15.33 -7.73 -3.60
CA VAL A 295 -15.94 -6.99 -2.49
C VAL A 295 -15.82 -7.78 -1.19
N ASN A 296 -16.12 -9.08 -1.26
CA ASN A 296 -16.01 -10.03 -0.16
C ASN A 296 -15.85 -11.46 -0.72
N ASP A 297 -15.83 -12.46 0.15
CA ASP A 297 -15.66 -13.87 -0.20
C ASP A 297 -16.75 -14.45 -1.12
N GLN A 298 -17.90 -13.77 -1.23
CA GLN A 298 -19.06 -14.20 -2.04
C GLN A 298 -19.33 -13.32 -3.25
N THR A 299 -18.68 -12.15 -3.36
CA THR A 299 -19.10 -11.11 -4.31
C THR A 299 -17.93 -10.54 -5.08
N LEU A 300 -18.05 -10.61 -6.40
CA LEU A 300 -17.17 -9.93 -7.36
C LEU A 300 -17.99 -8.92 -8.15
N LEU A 301 -17.47 -7.70 -8.33
CA LEU A 301 -18.05 -6.72 -9.24
C LEU A 301 -17.23 -6.65 -10.53
N ILE A 302 -17.91 -6.47 -11.65
CA ILE A 302 -17.28 -6.42 -12.97
C ILE A 302 -17.84 -5.28 -13.84
N CYS A 303 -16.97 -4.79 -14.74
CA CYS A 303 -17.30 -3.88 -15.84
C CYS A 303 -17.13 -4.64 -17.16
N GLY A 304 -18.15 -4.63 -18.03
CA GLY A 304 -18.14 -5.26 -19.34
C GLY A 304 -17.89 -4.26 -20.48
N GLU A 305 -17.26 -4.71 -21.57
CA GLU A 305 -17.09 -3.90 -22.77
C GLU A 305 -18.44 -3.65 -23.46
N GLY A 306 -18.75 -2.37 -23.74
CA GLY A 306 -20.01 -1.98 -24.33
C GLY A 306 -21.21 -2.01 -23.37
N ASP A 307 -21.01 -2.50 -22.15
CA ASP A 307 -22.03 -2.49 -21.11
C ASP A 307 -21.97 -1.17 -20.33
N ARG A 308 -23.10 -0.73 -19.85
CA ARG A 308 -23.25 0.47 -19.00
C ARG A 308 -23.59 0.12 -17.56
N ASP A 309 -23.74 -1.16 -17.30
CA ASP A 309 -24.07 -1.65 -15.97
C ASP A 309 -22.84 -2.19 -15.27
N ILE A 310 -22.71 -1.87 -14.01
CA ILE A 310 -21.86 -2.60 -13.08
C ILE A 310 -22.62 -3.86 -12.68
N LYS A 311 -22.00 -5.01 -12.95
CA LYS A 311 -22.60 -6.31 -12.63
C LYS A 311 -21.98 -6.89 -11.37
N GLN A 312 -22.83 -7.51 -10.59
CA GLN A 312 -22.46 -8.32 -9.43
C GLN A 312 -22.47 -9.79 -9.81
N VAL A 313 -21.43 -10.49 -9.43
CA VAL A 313 -21.29 -11.93 -9.60
C VAL A 313 -21.28 -12.58 -8.22
N THR A 314 -22.23 -13.48 -7.97
CA THR A 314 -22.24 -14.30 -6.76
C THR A 314 -21.26 -15.46 -6.95
N LEU A 315 -20.18 -15.46 -6.18
CA LEU A 315 -19.06 -16.39 -6.41
C LEU A 315 -19.42 -17.85 -6.13
N SER A 316 -20.37 -18.14 -5.24
CA SER A 316 -20.83 -19.51 -4.97
C SER A 316 -21.60 -20.12 -6.15
N SER A 317 -22.63 -19.43 -6.65
CA SER A 317 -23.53 -19.89 -7.72
C SER A 317 -23.01 -19.57 -9.13
N GLY A 318 -22.18 -18.51 -9.29
CA GLY A 318 -21.83 -17.94 -10.60
C GLY A 318 -22.93 -17.06 -11.20
N GLU A 319 -23.98 -16.74 -10.43
CA GLU A 319 -25.08 -15.91 -10.88
C GLU A 319 -24.60 -14.47 -11.11
N ILE A 320 -25.04 -13.87 -12.22
CA ILE A 320 -24.67 -12.52 -12.63
C ILE A 320 -25.92 -11.66 -12.64
N THR A 321 -25.92 -10.59 -11.85
CA THR A 321 -27.02 -9.62 -11.76
C THR A 321 -26.52 -8.22 -12.04
N SER A 322 -27.37 -7.33 -12.57
CA SER A 322 -27.05 -5.91 -12.67
C SER A 322 -27.16 -5.28 -11.29
N LEU A 323 -26.08 -4.64 -10.81
CA LEU A 323 -26.09 -3.93 -9.54
C LEU A 323 -26.62 -2.51 -9.71
N PHE A 324 -26.11 -1.76 -10.70
CA PHE A 324 -26.60 -0.44 -11.09
C PHE A 324 -26.09 -0.04 -12.48
N SER A 325 -26.75 0.94 -13.10
CA SER A 325 -26.34 1.52 -14.35
C SER A 325 -25.53 2.80 -14.17
N THR A 326 -24.47 2.97 -14.95
CA THR A 326 -23.65 4.19 -15.04
C THR A 326 -24.25 5.23 -15.99
N GLY A 327 -25.47 5.01 -16.49
CA GLY A 327 -26.22 5.91 -17.36
C GLY A 327 -25.67 5.93 -18.79
N LYS A 328 -25.26 7.10 -19.28
CA LYS A 328 -24.74 7.25 -20.65
C LYS A 328 -23.27 6.89 -20.83
N LEU A 329 -22.51 6.82 -19.74
CA LEU A 329 -21.07 6.59 -19.77
C LEU A 329 -20.76 5.09 -19.64
N MET A 330 -19.67 4.66 -20.28
CA MET A 330 -19.20 3.28 -20.25
C MET A 330 -18.16 3.11 -19.14
N PRO A 331 -18.34 2.16 -18.21
CA PRO A 331 -17.35 1.85 -17.18
C PRO A 331 -16.11 1.19 -17.79
N ARG A 332 -14.95 1.55 -17.26
CA ARG A 332 -13.65 1.00 -17.68
C ARG A 332 -13.01 0.14 -16.61
N ASP A 333 -12.99 0.62 -15.39
CA ASP A 333 -12.47 -0.09 -14.23
C ASP A 333 -13.28 0.26 -12.98
N ILE A 334 -13.20 -0.62 -11.98
CA ILE A 334 -13.89 -0.47 -10.70
C ILE A 334 -12.99 -0.89 -9.55
N CYS A 335 -13.03 -0.15 -8.46
CA CYS A 335 -12.33 -0.47 -7.22
C CYS A 335 -13.26 -0.21 -6.02
N THR A 336 -13.15 -1.06 -5.00
CA THR A 336 -13.89 -0.90 -3.74
C THR A 336 -12.99 -0.21 -2.71
N ALA A 337 -13.50 0.85 -2.11
CA ALA A 337 -12.82 1.54 -1.00
C ALA A 337 -13.03 0.81 0.33
N PRO A 338 -12.18 1.07 1.35
CA PRO A 338 -12.32 0.46 2.68
C PRO A 338 -13.66 0.74 3.37
N ASN A 339 -14.30 1.87 3.05
CA ASN A 339 -15.64 2.24 3.56
C ASN A 339 -16.80 1.64 2.74
N GLY A 340 -16.51 0.77 1.77
CA GLY A 340 -17.47 0.13 0.89
C GLY A 340 -17.93 0.99 -0.32
N ASP A 341 -17.51 2.25 -0.45
CA ASP A 341 -17.81 3.03 -1.64
C ASP A 341 -17.10 2.45 -2.87
N LEU A 342 -17.74 2.60 -4.03
CA LEU A 342 -17.24 2.10 -5.31
C LEU A 342 -16.72 3.27 -6.14
N TYR A 343 -15.52 3.16 -6.64
CA TYR A 343 -14.93 4.14 -7.55
C TYR A 343 -14.85 3.52 -8.94
N VAL A 344 -15.43 4.21 -9.92
CA VAL A 344 -15.55 3.70 -11.29
C VAL A 344 -14.99 4.73 -12.25
N THR A 345 -14.05 4.32 -13.10
CA THR A 345 -13.61 5.14 -14.23
C THR A 345 -14.59 4.99 -15.39
N LEU A 346 -15.07 6.12 -15.90
CA LEU A 346 -16.13 6.20 -16.89
C LEU A 346 -15.68 7.02 -18.10
N ARG A 347 -16.23 6.68 -19.28
CA ARG A 347 -16.00 7.43 -20.52
C ARG A 347 -17.20 7.35 -21.46
N ASP A 348 -17.36 8.38 -22.25
CA ASP A 348 -18.42 8.49 -23.28
C ASP A 348 -18.11 7.69 -24.55
N GLU A 349 -16.83 7.56 -24.91
CA GLU A 349 -16.36 6.95 -26.18
C GLU A 349 -15.15 6.04 -25.99
N ILE A 350 -14.96 5.12 -26.95
CA ILE A 350 -13.78 4.25 -27.03
C ILE A 350 -12.73 4.98 -27.89
N GLY A 351 -11.79 5.69 -27.26
CA GLY A 351 -10.69 6.34 -27.97
C GLY A 351 -9.92 7.34 -27.14
N PHE A 352 -8.84 7.85 -27.73
CA PHE A 352 -7.96 8.84 -27.11
C PHE A 352 -8.24 10.27 -27.58
N ILE A 353 -9.12 10.44 -28.58
CA ILE A 353 -9.49 11.75 -29.08
C ILE A 353 -10.57 12.31 -28.16
N THR A 354 -10.26 13.43 -27.51
CA THR A 354 -11.21 14.15 -26.68
C THR A 354 -11.67 15.43 -27.37
N THR A 355 -12.93 15.75 -27.24
CA THR A 355 -13.53 17.01 -27.64
C THR A 355 -13.94 17.80 -26.40
N ARG A 356 -14.35 19.06 -26.54
CA ARG A 356 -14.91 19.84 -25.40
C ARG A 356 -16.18 19.24 -24.81
N LYS A 357 -16.84 18.31 -25.52
CA LYS A 357 -18.06 17.61 -25.07
C LYS A 357 -17.77 16.23 -24.49
N SER A 358 -16.52 15.77 -24.55
CA SER A 358 -16.15 14.45 -24.04
C SER A 358 -16.25 14.40 -22.52
N GLU A 359 -16.90 13.37 -22.01
CA GLU A 359 -17.00 13.11 -20.58
C GLU A 359 -16.05 11.96 -20.19
N ARG A 360 -15.01 12.27 -19.45
CA ARG A 360 -13.99 11.33 -18.93
C ARG A 360 -13.92 11.53 -17.42
N VAL A 361 -14.41 10.57 -16.68
CA VAL A 361 -14.82 10.76 -15.28
C VAL A 361 -14.25 9.68 -14.39
N LEU A 362 -13.87 10.05 -13.18
CA LEU A 362 -13.86 9.16 -12.04
C LEU A 362 -15.12 9.46 -11.23
N ALA A 363 -16.02 8.48 -11.06
CA ALA A 363 -17.23 8.63 -10.29
C ALA A 363 -17.18 7.76 -9.02
N ARG A 364 -17.70 8.30 -7.92
CA ARG A 364 -17.86 7.63 -6.62
C ARG A 364 -19.32 7.27 -6.40
N TYR A 365 -19.56 6.00 -6.13
CA TYR A 365 -20.90 5.46 -5.83
C TYR A 365 -20.95 4.90 -4.42
N CYS A 366 -22.12 4.95 -3.79
CA CYS A 366 -22.34 4.14 -2.58
C CYS A 366 -22.45 2.63 -2.97
N PRO A 367 -22.37 1.68 -2.02
CA PRO A 367 -22.47 0.24 -2.32
C PRO A 367 -23.75 -0.17 -3.06
N ARG A 368 -24.82 0.63 -2.96
CA ARG A 368 -26.12 0.41 -3.64
C ARG A 368 -26.21 1.05 -5.03
N GLY A 369 -25.10 1.62 -5.56
CA GLY A 369 -25.04 2.21 -6.89
C GLY A 369 -25.55 3.64 -7.04
N ARG A 370 -25.88 4.34 -5.94
CA ARG A 370 -26.21 5.78 -6.00
C ARG A 370 -24.90 6.57 -6.10
N GLU A 371 -24.77 7.38 -7.16
CA GLU A 371 -23.65 8.28 -7.33
C GLU A 371 -23.61 9.32 -6.20
N LYS A 372 -22.43 9.50 -5.62
CA LYS A 372 -22.16 10.46 -4.55
C LYS A 372 -21.45 11.70 -5.06
N ASP A 373 -20.46 11.48 -5.95
CA ASP A 373 -19.57 12.53 -6.42
C ASP A 373 -18.83 12.09 -7.69
N ARG A 374 -18.22 13.05 -8.42
CA ARG A 374 -17.43 12.78 -9.62
C ARG A 374 -16.32 13.81 -9.86
N ALA A 375 -15.20 13.36 -10.40
CA ALA A 375 -14.08 14.19 -10.82
C ALA A 375 -13.98 14.21 -12.35
N LEU A 376 -14.07 15.40 -12.96
CA LEU A 376 -13.91 15.65 -14.38
C LEU A 376 -12.81 16.66 -14.65
N TYR A 377 -12.78 17.74 -13.86
CA TYR A 377 -11.93 18.90 -14.07
C TYR A 377 -11.14 19.22 -12.80
N ASP A 378 -9.97 19.80 -12.99
CA ASP A 378 -9.24 20.45 -11.90
C ASP A 378 -9.92 21.79 -11.51
N ARG A 379 -9.43 22.44 -10.46
CA ARG A 379 -9.98 23.72 -9.99
C ARG A 379 -9.87 24.87 -11.01
N ARG A 380 -9.01 24.70 -12.04
CA ARG A 380 -8.85 25.66 -13.14
C ARG A 380 -9.76 25.35 -14.33
N GLY A 381 -10.55 24.28 -14.26
CA GLY A 381 -11.42 23.85 -15.34
C GLY A 381 -10.73 23.03 -16.42
N ASN A 382 -9.50 22.56 -16.22
CA ASN A 382 -8.83 21.65 -17.15
C ASN A 382 -9.30 20.22 -16.92
N ALA A 383 -9.49 19.46 -17.99
CA ALA A 383 -9.87 18.06 -17.89
C ALA A 383 -8.82 17.24 -17.13
N LEU A 384 -9.27 16.47 -16.14
CA LEU A 384 -8.40 15.60 -15.36
C LEU A 384 -7.89 14.43 -16.20
N PHE A 385 -8.72 13.91 -17.10
CA PHE A 385 -8.46 12.69 -17.83
C PHE A 385 -8.62 12.86 -19.36
N VAL A 386 -7.76 12.17 -20.09
CA VAL A 386 -7.90 11.95 -21.54
C VAL A 386 -8.55 10.58 -21.77
N CYS A 387 -8.01 9.54 -21.18
CA CYS A 387 -8.57 8.19 -21.23
C CYS A 387 -8.30 7.49 -19.88
N PRO A 388 -9.19 7.65 -18.89
CA PRO A 388 -9.00 7.01 -17.58
C PRO A 388 -9.04 5.49 -17.74
N GLY A 389 -8.08 4.85 -17.11
CA GLY A 389 -7.91 3.40 -17.12
C GLY A 389 -8.21 2.79 -15.76
N LYS A 390 -7.20 2.12 -15.17
CA LYS A 390 -7.33 1.46 -13.88
C LYS A 390 -7.42 2.46 -12.73
N VAL A 391 -8.27 2.15 -11.77
CA VAL A 391 -8.46 2.90 -10.54
C VAL A 391 -8.07 2.04 -9.34
N ARG A 392 -7.30 2.60 -8.41
CA ARG A 392 -6.93 1.98 -7.14
C ARG A 392 -7.04 3.01 -6.03
N ILE A 393 -7.30 2.52 -4.84
CA ILE A 393 -7.49 3.34 -3.66
C ILE A 393 -6.48 2.91 -2.62
N SER A 394 -5.90 3.88 -1.93
CA SER A 394 -5.01 3.63 -0.82
C SER A 394 -5.74 2.94 0.35
N ASN A 395 -5.00 2.22 1.19
CA ASN A 395 -5.58 1.42 2.28
C ASN A 395 -6.37 2.28 3.28
N THR A 396 -5.98 3.54 3.44
CA THR A 396 -6.72 4.52 4.27
C THR A 396 -7.93 5.13 3.58
N GLY A 397 -8.05 4.97 2.26
CA GLY A 397 -9.02 5.68 1.43
C GLY A 397 -8.69 7.16 1.21
N GLY A 398 -7.54 7.62 1.67
CA GLY A 398 -7.12 9.03 1.59
C GLY A 398 -6.65 9.47 0.21
N VAL A 399 -6.18 8.53 -0.61
CA VAL A 399 -5.67 8.80 -1.96
C VAL A 399 -6.28 7.83 -2.96
N ILE A 400 -6.70 8.39 -4.09
CA ILE A 400 -7.21 7.62 -5.22
C ILE A 400 -6.25 7.81 -6.40
N GLY A 401 -5.76 6.72 -6.97
CA GLY A 401 -4.94 6.73 -8.18
C GLY A 401 -5.75 6.30 -9.40
N VAL A 402 -5.50 6.97 -10.54
CA VAL A 402 -6.11 6.61 -11.82
C VAL A 402 -5.04 6.63 -12.90
N THR A 403 -4.85 5.51 -13.62
CA THR A 403 -4.02 5.52 -14.82
C THR A 403 -4.71 6.32 -15.91
N ASN A 404 -3.99 7.22 -16.57
CA ASN A 404 -4.53 8.04 -17.63
C ASN A 404 -3.70 7.88 -18.92
N PHE A 405 -4.32 7.33 -19.94
CA PHE A 405 -3.67 7.08 -21.22
C PHE A 405 -3.85 8.29 -22.15
N THR A 406 -2.82 8.58 -22.93
CA THR A 406 -2.86 9.65 -23.93
C THR A 406 -2.44 9.12 -25.31
N ALA A 407 -2.87 9.79 -26.37
CA ALA A 407 -2.55 9.40 -27.76
C ALA A 407 -1.05 9.49 -28.11
N LYS A 408 -0.23 10.08 -27.25
CA LYS A 408 1.20 10.36 -27.50
C LYS A 408 2.15 9.49 -26.70
N ASP A 409 1.70 8.34 -26.19
CA ASP A 409 2.47 7.44 -25.29
C ASP A 409 2.99 8.13 -24.00
N VAL A 410 2.46 9.28 -23.65
CA VAL A 410 2.73 9.98 -22.39
C VAL A 410 1.64 9.61 -21.39
N ASN A 411 1.60 8.36 -21.03
CA ASN A 411 0.70 7.89 -19.98
C ASN A 411 1.18 8.43 -18.63
N HIS A 412 0.26 8.63 -17.72
CA HIS A 412 0.61 9.13 -16.39
C HIS A 412 -0.37 8.64 -15.34
N LEU A 413 0.04 8.69 -14.10
CA LEU A 413 -0.81 8.40 -12.95
C LEU A 413 -1.36 9.71 -12.40
N VAL A 414 -2.68 9.82 -12.34
CA VAL A 414 -3.37 10.94 -11.70
C VAL A 414 -3.69 10.53 -10.28
N LEU A 415 -3.23 11.29 -9.30
CA LEU A 415 -3.58 11.10 -7.90
C LEU A 415 -4.57 12.16 -7.45
N LEU A 416 -5.63 11.72 -6.79
CA LEU A 416 -6.67 12.55 -6.21
C LEU A 416 -6.72 12.35 -4.70
N ASN A 417 -7.15 13.37 -3.99
CA ASN A 417 -7.50 13.27 -2.57
C ASN A 417 -8.86 12.55 -2.40
N ALA A 418 -9.22 12.20 -1.17
CA ALA A 418 -10.50 11.55 -0.85
C ALA A 418 -11.74 12.35 -1.27
N ASP A 419 -11.62 13.68 -1.38
CA ASP A 419 -12.63 14.61 -1.85
C ASP A 419 -12.64 14.77 -3.38
N LEU A 420 -11.92 13.92 -4.12
CA LEU A 420 -11.76 13.91 -5.56
C LEU A 420 -11.05 15.15 -6.15
N THR A 421 -10.42 15.98 -5.33
CA THR A 421 -9.56 17.08 -5.82
C THR A 421 -8.21 16.56 -6.30
N LEU A 422 -7.63 17.20 -7.32
CA LEU A 422 -6.32 16.82 -7.86
C LEU A 422 -5.23 17.01 -6.80
N LYS A 423 -4.51 15.93 -6.47
CA LYS A 423 -3.33 15.95 -5.59
C LYS A 423 -2.06 16.16 -6.40
N SER A 424 -1.82 15.31 -7.40
CA SER A 424 -0.61 15.34 -8.24
C SER A 424 -0.75 14.46 -9.48
N ARG A 425 0.20 14.59 -10.42
CA ARG A 425 0.35 13.73 -11.59
C ARG A 425 1.78 13.19 -11.62
N TYR A 426 1.94 11.89 -11.74
CA TYR A 426 3.22 11.23 -11.93
C TYR A 426 3.41 10.84 -13.40
N LEU A 427 4.46 11.35 -14.00
CA LEU A 427 4.75 11.23 -15.44
C LEU A 427 5.87 10.25 -15.76
N GLY A 428 6.31 9.50 -14.76
CA GLY A 428 7.45 8.59 -14.88
C GLY A 428 8.80 9.25 -14.61
N HIS A 429 9.81 8.40 -14.38
CA HIS A 429 11.21 8.80 -14.19
C HIS A 429 11.43 9.92 -13.14
N GLY A 430 10.65 9.88 -12.06
CA GLY A 430 10.73 10.89 -10.99
C GLY A 430 10.08 12.23 -11.33
N LYS A 431 9.41 12.37 -12.48
CA LYS A 431 8.75 13.62 -12.87
C LYS A 431 7.35 13.71 -12.30
N ILE A 432 7.12 14.73 -11.49
CA ILE A 432 5.87 14.97 -10.77
C ILE A 432 5.39 16.39 -11.07
N ILE A 433 4.07 16.53 -11.18
CA ILE A 433 3.39 17.81 -11.21
C ILE A 433 2.46 17.85 -10.00
N HIS A 434 2.73 18.76 -9.09
CA HIS A 434 1.94 18.93 -7.87
C HIS A 434 0.75 19.84 -8.11
N GLY A 435 -0.40 19.45 -7.57
CA GLY A 435 -1.60 20.27 -7.55
C GLY A 435 -1.99 20.74 -8.94
N GLU A 436 -2.23 22.06 -9.03
CA GLU A 436 -2.77 22.72 -10.23
C GLU A 436 -1.70 23.30 -11.15
N ASP A 437 -0.43 22.93 -11.01
CA ASP A 437 0.59 23.35 -11.95
C ASP A 437 0.21 22.95 -13.39
N THR A 438 0.53 23.82 -14.34
CA THR A 438 0.11 23.64 -15.73
C THR A 438 0.67 22.35 -16.30
N PHE A 439 -0.22 21.39 -16.57
CA PHE A 439 0.10 20.19 -17.31
C PHE A 439 -0.14 20.44 -18.80
N ASP A 440 0.94 20.68 -19.55
CA ASP A 440 0.89 20.68 -21.01
C ASP A 440 1.48 19.36 -21.54
N ALA A 441 0.60 18.47 -21.96
CA ALA A 441 0.99 17.21 -22.59
C ALA A 441 1.76 17.43 -23.92
N THR A 442 1.71 18.63 -24.49
CA THR A 442 2.41 18.98 -25.73
C THR A 442 3.87 19.37 -25.49
N SER A 443 4.23 19.77 -24.27
CA SER A 443 5.60 20.17 -23.90
C SER A 443 6.58 19.00 -23.81
N TYR A 444 6.08 17.76 -23.82
CA TYR A 444 6.91 16.54 -23.78
C TYR A 444 7.34 16.16 -25.19
N LYS A 445 8.29 16.89 -25.73
CA LYS A 445 8.93 16.58 -27.04
C LYS A 445 10.10 15.63 -26.80
N ASN A 446 10.22 14.64 -27.71
CA ASN A 446 11.37 13.79 -27.95
C ASN A 446 11.61 12.61 -26.98
N GLY A 447 11.04 11.46 -27.32
CA GLY A 447 11.53 10.16 -26.84
C GLY A 447 11.13 9.75 -25.43
N TRP A 448 10.39 10.60 -24.71
CA TRP A 448 9.88 10.28 -23.39
C TRP A 448 8.75 9.28 -23.51
N ARG A 449 8.99 8.04 -23.13
CA ARG A 449 7.96 6.99 -23.06
C ARG A 449 7.82 6.50 -21.64
N PHE A 450 6.62 6.61 -21.12
CA PHE A 450 6.24 6.04 -19.83
C PHE A 450 4.87 5.39 -20.01
N ILE A 451 4.83 4.07 -19.80
CA ILE A 451 3.62 3.27 -19.99
C ILE A 451 3.30 2.55 -18.69
N ILE A 452 2.38 3.12 -17.93
CA ILE A 452 1.84 2.50 -16.73
C ILE A 452 0.61 1.66 -17.08
N ASP A 453 0.69 0.35 -16.91
CA ASP A 453 -0.44 -0.54 -17.16
C ASP A 453 -1.28 -0.82 -15.92
N ASP A 454 -0.65 -0.96 -14.77
CA ASP A 454 -1.31 -1.17 -13.49
C ASP A 454 -0.45 -0.65 -12.34
N PHE A 455 -1.08 -0.44 -11.21
CA PHE A 455 -0.42 -0.04 -9.97
C PHE A 455 -1.26 -0.45 -8.77
N ILE A 456 -0.65 -0.47 -7.60
CA ILE A 456 -1.33 -0.71 -6.32
C ILE A 456 -0.73 0.20 -5.25
N PHE A 457 -1.43 0.33 -4.13
CA PHE A 457 -0.87 0.87 -2.90
C PHE A 457 -0.43 -0.27 -1.98
N ASP A 458 0.77 -0.17 -1.39
CA ASP A 458 1.22 -1.11 -0.36
C ASP A 458 0.64 -0.74 1.03
N SER A 459 0.91 -1.56 2.04
CA SER A 459 0.44 -1.31 3.42
C SER A 459 0.96 -0.02 4.04
N SER A 460 2.04 0.55 3.49
CA SER A 460 2.64 1.83 3.91
C SER A 460 2.20 3.00 3.04
N GLU A 461 1.13 2.85 2.24
CA GLU A 461 0.60 3.85 1.29
C GLU A 461 1.56 4.18 0.13
N ASN A 462 2.68 3.45 -0.06
CA ASN A 462 3.51 3.64 -1.23
C ASN A 462 2.83 3.07 -2.47
N ILE A 463 3.22 3.59 -3.63
CA ILE A 463 2.67 3.21 -4.93
C ILE A 463 3.62 2.24 -5.60
N ILE A 464 3.17 1.03 -5.93
CA ILE A 464 3.93 0.06 -6.72
C ILE A 464 3.38 0.11 -8.14
N ILE A 465 4.24 0.41 -9.11
CA ILE A 465 3.89 0.64 -10.51
C ILE A 465 4.45 -0.46 -11.41
N CYS A 466 3.60 -1.02 -12.28
CA CYS A 466 4.01 -1.81 -13.43
C CYS A 466 4.31 -0.88 -14.61
N GLU A 467 5.58 -0.68 -14.91
CA GLU A 467 6.04 0.14 -16.02
C GLU A 467 6.39 -0.75 -17.21
N ALA A 468 5.58 -0.68 -18.28
CA ALA A 468 5.65 -1.60 -19.39
C ALA A 468 6.82 -1.29 -20.35
N TYR A 469 7.18 -0.01 -20.56
CA TYR A 469 8.23 0.37 -21.51
C TYR A 469 9.62 -0.08 -21.05
N THR A 470 9.97 0.17 -19.78
CA THR A 470 11.24 -0.32 -19.18
C THR A 470 11.15 -1.77 -18.71
N LYS A 471 9.94 -2.35 -18.72
CA LYS A 471 9.64 -3.70 -18.21
C LYS A 471 10.02 -3.87 -16.74
N SER A 472 9.82 -2.84 -15.94
CA SER A 472 10.22 -2.80 -14.54
C SER A 472 9.04 -2.65 -13.59
N VAL A 473 9.26 -2.97 -12.32
CA VAL A 473 8.34 -2.66 -11.23
C VAL A 473 9.02 -1.68 -10.31
N GLN A 474 8.37 -0.55 -10.06
CA GLN A 474 8.90 0.57 -9.30
C GLN A 474 8.05 0.80 -8.04
N LEU A 475 8.70 1.12 -6.93
CA LEU A 475 8.09 1.58 -5.70
C LEU A 475 8.31 3.09 -5.58
N LEU A 476 7.24 3.82 -5.35
CA LEU A 476 7.24 5.27 -5.14
C LEU A 476 6.62 5.55 -3.78
N SER A 477 7.24 6.41 -2.98
CA SER A 477 6.55 6.94 -1.80
C SER A 477 5.37 7.83 -2.22
N ILE A 478 4.33 7.92 -1.38
CA ILE A 478 3.11 8.69 -1.66
C ILE A 478 3.37 10.20 -1.84
N ASP A 479 4.47 10.68 -1.28
CA ASP A 479 4.99 12.04 -1.43
C ASP A 479 5.97 12.19 -2.60
N PHE A 480 6.29 11.08 -3.28
CA PHE A 480 7.25 10.95 -4.38
C PHE A 480 8.71 11.34 -4.05
N VAL A 481 9.06 11.46 -2.78
CA VAL A 481 10.43 11.77 -2.34
C VAL A 481 11.37 10.61 -2.60
N THR A 482 10.89 9.38 -2.44
CA THR A 482 11.70 8.19 -2.66
C THR A 482 11.17 7.35 -3.81
N MET A 483 12.09 6.86 -4.64
CA MET A 483 11.80 5.90 -5.70
C MET A 483 12.79 4.76 -5.64
N GLN A 484 12.29 3.52 -5.65
CA GLN A 484 13.10 2.31 -5.68
C GLN A 484 12.65 1.43 -6.85
N THR A 485 13.58 0.90 -7.63
CA THR A 485 13.26 -0.18 -8.57
C THR A 485 13.22 -1.48 -7.80
N LEU A 486 12.02 -2.05 -7.62
CA LEU A 486 11.82 -3.35 -6.96
C LEU A 486 12.27 -4.49 -7.84
N LEU A 487 11.86 -4.47 -9.11
CA LEU A 487 12.25 -5.44 -10.12
C LEU A 487 12.81 -4.69 -11.32
N PRO A 488 14.11 -4.87 -11.64
CA PRO A 488 14.70 -4.31 -12.85
C PRO A 488 14.08 -4.96 -14.10
N LYS A 489 14.58 -4.60 -15.27
CA LYS A 489 14.10 -5.08 -16.56
C LYS A 489 13.78 -6.57 -16.58
N GLN A 490 12.50 -6.88 -16.73
CA GLN A 490 11.98 -8.24 -16.84
C GLN A 490 12.03 -8.72 -18.30
N GLU A 491 11.93 -10.03 -18.52
CA GLU A 491 11.88 -10.63 -19.86
C GLU A 491 10.64 -10.17 -20.64
N SER A 492 9.51 -10.03 -19.94
CA SER A 492 8.22 -9.60 -20.49
C SER A 492 7.69 -8.38 -19.74
N GLU A 493 6.80 -7.64 -20.37
CA GLU A 493 6.17 -6.45 -19.79
C GLU A 493 5.22 -6.81 -18.66
N PRO A 494 5.37 -6.23 -17.44
CA PRO A 494 4.39 -6.38 -16.37
C PRO A 494 3.11 -5.61 -16.74
N ARG A 495 1.97 -6.28 -16.69
CA ARG A 495 0.67 -5.77 -17.16
C ARG A 495 -0.39 -5.65 -16.08
N SER A 496 -0.25 -6.41 -15.02
CA SER A 496 -1.18 -6.38 -13.89
C SER A 496 -0.47 -6.72 -12.60
N ILE A 497 -0.95 -6.16 -11.52
CA ILE A 497 -0.41 -6.35 -10.18
C ILE A 497 -1.54 -6.42 -9.17
N SER A 498 -1.38 -7.29 -8.20
CA SER A 498 -2.23 -7.36 -7.02
C SER A 498 -1.40 -7.75 -5.81
N MET A 499 -1.78 -7.33 -4.62
CA MET A 499 -1.06 -7.59 -3.39
C MET A 499 -2.01 -7.84 -2.23
N THR A 500 -1.64 -8.76 -1.34
CA THR A 500 -2.31 -9.00 -0.06
C THR A 500 -1.27 -9.32 1.01
N GLY A 501 -1.26 -8.55 2.09
CA GLY A 501 -0.19 -8.65 3.09
C GLY A 501 1.18 -8.39 2.48
N ASP A 502 2.07 -9.36 2.57
CA ASP A 502 3.43 -9.37 2.01
C ASP A 502 3.55 -10.13 0.67
N GLU A 503 2.46 -10.73 0.18
CA GLU A 503 2.43 -11.48 -1.08
C GLU A 503 1.97 -10.60 -2.25
N MET A 504 2.75 -10.56 -3.31
CA MET A 504 2.49 -9.78 -4.53
C MET A 504 2.49 -10.69 -5.76
N TRP A 505 1.42 -10.59 -6.56
CA TRP A 505 1.31 -11.31 -7.83
C TRP A 505 1.44 -10.34 -9.00
N LEU A 506 2.30 -10.70 -9.95
CA LEU A 506 2.52 -9.96 -11.19
C LEU A 506 2.10 -10.79 -12.41
N GLY A 507 1.27 -10.21 -13.25
CA GLY A 507 0.88 -10.76 -14.54
C GLY A 507 1.61 -10.07 -15.68
N PHE A 508 2.08 -10.85 -16.66
CA PHE A 508 2.91 -10.39 -17.75
C PHE A 508 2.23 -10.47 -19.12
N LEU A 509 2.76 -9.71 -20.09
CA LEU A 509 2.30 -9.70 -21.48
C LEU A 509 2.33 -11.10 -22.12
N ASN A 510 3.30 -11.93 -21.78
CA ASN A 510 3.47 -13.29 -22.32
C ASN A 510 2.60 -14.36 -21.64
N GLY A 511 1.67 -13.98 -20.76
CA GLY A 511 0.75 -14.91 -20.07
C GLY A 511 1.34 -15.57 -18.83
N THR A 512 2.53 -15.19 -18.42
CA THR A 512 3.16 -15.66 -17.17
C THR A 512 2.61 -14.89 -15.98
N VAL A 513 2.49 -15.58 -14.85
CA VAL A 513 2.26 -14.99 -13.53
C VAL A 513 3.44 -15.32 -12.64
N LYS A 514 3.95 -14.34 -11.92
CA LYS A 514 5.01 -14.50 -10.92
C LYS A 514 4.49 -14.07 -9.55
N VAL A 515 4.73 -14.89 -8.56
CA VAL A 515 4.37 -14.64 -7.15
C VAL A 515 5.63 -14.27 -6.39
N TYR A 516 5.59 -13.13 -5.72
CA TYR A 516 6.68 -12.60 -4.93
C TYR A 516 6.24 -12.41 -3.49
N LYS A 517 7.21 -12.48 -2.59
CA LYS A 517 7.05 -12.11 -1.19
C LYS A 517 7.96 -10.94 -0.83
N PHE A 518 7.43 -9.95 -0.11
CA PHE A 518 8.23 -8.85 0.43
C PHE A 518 9.03 -9.32 1.64
N ARG A 519 10.32 -8.94 1.67
CA ARG A 519 11.17 -9.05 2.87
C ARG A 519 11.78 -7.69 3.19
N ASN A 520 11.99 -7.43 4.46
CA ASN A 520 12.87 -6.36 4.88
C ASN A 520 14.31 -6.82 4.70
N ALA A 521 15.16 -6.00 4.10
CA ALA A 521 16.56 -6.36 3.81
C ALA A 521 17.38 -6.70 5.07
N ASP A 522 16.90 -6.31 6.25
CA ASP A 522 17.57 -6.57 7.54
C ASP A 522 17.20 -7.93 8.16
N GLU A 523 16.25 -8.68 7.58
CA GLU A 523 15.90 -10.03 8.04
C GLU A 523 16.89 -11.06 7.46
N GLN A 524 17.79 -11.59 8.28
CA GLN A 524 18.67 -12.68 7.89
C GLN A 524 17.85 -13.91 7.44
N PRO A 525 18.28 -14.61 6.36
CA PRO A 525 17.60 -15.82 5.93
C PRO A 525 17.61 -16.85 7.09
N THR A 526 16.42 -17.27 7.49
CA THR A 526 16.28 -18.37 8.45
C THR A 526 16.79 -19.65 7.79
N SER A 527 17.55 -20.46 8.53
CA SER A 527 18.26 -21.67 8.06
C SER A 527 17.38 -22.78 7.45
N SER A 528 16.08 -22.53 7.26
CA SER A 528 15.12 -23.44 6.59
C SER A 528 15.01 -23.26 5.08
N ASP A 529 15.63 -22.20 4.49
CA ASP A 529 15.44 -21.86 3.06
C ASP A 529 16.54 -22.42 2.13
N THR A 530 17.46 -23.26 2.63
CA THR A 530 18.59 -23.80 1.85
C THR A 530 18.35 -25.17 1.21
N HIS A 531 17.12 -25.66 1.19
CA HIS A 531 16.78 -26.92 0.51
C HIS A 531 15.65 -26.69 -0.53
N LEU A 532 16.05 -26.22 -1.70
CA LEU A 532 15.33 -26.48 -2.98
C LEU A 532 16.34 -26.40 -4.14
#